data_336c8d880a7db44d924fd3f97c7f908f
#
_entry.id   336c8d880a7db44d924fd3f97c7f908f
#
_cell.length_a   1.000
_cell.length_b   1.000
_cell.length_c   1.000
_cell.angle_alpha   90.00
_cell.angle_beta   90.00
_cell.angle_gamma   90.00
#
_symmetry.space_group_name_H-M   'P 1'
#
loop_
_entity.id
_entity.type
_entity.pdbx_description
1 polymer ?
#
loop_
_entity_poly.entity_id
_entity_poly.type
_entity_poly.pdbx_seq_one_letter_code
_entity_poly.pdbx_strand_id
1 'polypeptide(L)'
;LIIEVPHANDFLISTLKEYSQSGKQISIKPVGPKELKSLIKTLNSYLTLERDRLKRRIMVLSMISHDLGTPATRLKFRIDLIKNKDIKRKIETDINQMIKMIDSVLNYARSELNTEEESRISLTDLLSAIVSDYEDQGKPVALSEFETQSVEVKNSLFSGKKRSVSNLNSKITRVIVNARPLSLQRAIENLIDNSLKYGRSANLSLRADSKFAYIYVEDEGVSMSEEVLNELITPFKRGQNASLVDGVGLGLTVVTTIAEQQGGKLSFESTKNGIKAIMKISRH
;
A
#
# COMPACT_ATOMS: atom_id res chain seq x y z
N LEU A 1 -36.63 -8.23 -27.80
CA LEU A 1 -35.98 -9.29 -26.97
C LEU A 1 -34.55 -9.63 -27.38
N ILE A 2 -34.13 -9.37 -28.63
CA ILE A 2 -32.76 -9.68 -29.13
C ILE A 2 -31.76 -8.56 -28.84
N ILE A 3 -32.22 -7.34 -28.57
CA ILE A 3 -31.34 -6.15 -28.34
C ILE A 3 -30.93 -6.00 -26.86
N GLU A 4 -31.62 -6.59 -25.92
CA GLU A 4 -31.31 -6.45 -24.48
C GLU A 4 -30.19 -7.38 -23.99
N VAL A 5 -29.93 -8.49 -24.66
CA VAL A 5 -28.95 -9.48 -24.23
C VAL A 5 -27.50 -9.01 -24.42
N PRO A 6 -27.10 -8.39 -25.56
CA PRO A 6 -25.76 -7.86 -25.75
C PRO A 6 -25.39 -6.79 -24.71
N HIS A 7 -26.28 -5.81 -24.46
CA HIS A 7 -26.03 -4.75 -23.49
C HIS A 7 -25.91 -5.27 -22.05
N ALA A 8 -26.69 -6.28 -21.68
CA ALA A 8 -26.60 -6.88 -20.33
C ALA A 8 -25.31 -7.70 -20.17
N ASN A 9 -24.84 -8.33 -21.21
CA ASN A 9 -23.57 -9.08 -21.21
C ASN A 9 -22.36 -8.12 -21.12
N ASP A 10 -22.36 -7.05 -21.92
CA ASP A 10 -21.31 -6.03 -21.90
C ASP A 10 -21.24 -5.34 -20.54
N PHE A 11 -22.40 -5.03 -19.93
CA PHE A 11 -22.50 -4.52 -18.56
C PHE A 11 -21.91 -5.48 -17.53
N LEU A 12 -22.22 -6.78 -17.62
CA LEU A 12 -21.69 -7.79 -16.72
C LEU A 12 -20.16 -7.90 -16.85
N ILE A 13 -19.66 -7.94 -18.10
CA ILE A 13 -18.22 -8.03 -18.39
C ILE A 13 -17.47 -6.80 -17.87
N SER A 14 -18.02 -5.60 -18.09
CA SER A 14 -17.39 -4.35 -17.59
C SER A 14 -17.38 -4.31 -16.07
N THR A 15 -18.47 -4.71 -15.41
CA THR A 15 -18.58 -4.77 -13.94
C THR A 15 -17.62 -5.80 -13.34
N LEU A 16 -17.48 -6.98 -13.98
CA LEU A 16 -16.52 -7.99 -13.55
C LEU A 16 -15.06 -7.56 -13.75
N LYS A 17 -14.76 -6.83 -14.84
CA LYS A 17 -13.44 -6.23 -15.04
C LYS A 17 -13.14 -5.18 -13.98
N GLU A 18 -14.09 -4.33 -13.66
CA GLU A 18 -13.96 -3.33 -12.59
C GLU A 18 -13.76 -4.00 -11.22
N TYR A 19 -14.52 -5.08 -10.92
CA TYR A 19 -14.32 -5.89 -9.72
C TYR A 19 -12.91 -6.49 -9.66
N SER A 20 -12.44 -7.07 -10.77
CA SER A 20 -11.11 -7.66 -10.85
C SER A 20 -9.98 -6.64 -10.67
N GLN A 21 -10.20 -5.38 -11.06
CA GLN A 21 -9.19 -4.32 -11.00
C GLN A 21 -9.21 -3.51 -9.70
N SER A 22 -10.39 -3.29 -9.12
CA SER A 22 -10.56 -2.41 -7.97
C SER A 22 -10.67 -3.12 -6.63
N GLY A 23 -10.96 -4.42 -6.61
CA GLY A 23 -11.25 -5.18 -5.38
C GLY A 23 -12.46 -4.63 -4.60
N LYS A 24 -13.21 -3.66 -5.19
CA LYS A 24 -14.36 -3.04 -4.55
C LYS A 24 -15.50 -4.04 -4.40
N GLN A 25 -16.24 -3.88 -3.30
CA GLN A 25 -17.45 -4.67 -3.08
C GLN A 25 -18.52 -4.25 -4.08
N ILE A 26 -18.64 -4.97 -5.19
CA ILE A 26 -19.70 -4.76 -6.18
C ILE A 26 -20.75 -5.85 -5.96
N SER A 27 -21.96 -5.44 -5.60
CA SER A 27 -23.15 -6.29 -5.77
C SER A 27 -23.70 -6.01 -7.14
N ILE A 28 -23.57 -6.98 -8.02
CA ILE A 28 -24.03 -6.86 -9.42
C ILE A 28 -25.55 -6.87 -9.43
N LYS A 29 -26.16 -5.79 -9.93
CA LYS A 29 -27.63 -5.73 -10.06
C LYS A 29 -28.10 -6.79 -11.06
N PRO A 30 -29.10 -7.64 -10.71
CA PRO A 30 -29.62 -8.67 -11.61
C PRO A 30 -30.47 -8.02 -12.72
N VAL A 31 -29.85 -7.74 -13.86
CA VAL A 31 -30.47 -7.12 -15.04
C VAL A 31 -30.49 -8.13 -16.20
N GLY A 32 -31.47 -8.03 -17.10
CA GLY A 32 -31.56 -8.87 -18.30
C GLY A 32 -32.56 -10.03 -18.20
N PRO A 33 -32.45 -11.03 -19.08
CA PRO A 33 -33.30 -12.25 -19.11
C PRO A 33 -33.26 -13.03 -17.79
N LYS A 34 -34.24 -13.92 -17.60
CA LYS A 34 -34.42 -14.69 -16.35
C LYS A 34 -33.19 -15.55 -16.04
N GLU A 35 -32.57 -16.13 -17.04
CA GLU A 35 -31.36 -16.97 -16.96
C GLU A 35 -30.18 -16.16 -16.48
N LEU A 36 -29.97 -14.98 -17.06
CA LEU A 36 -28.89 -14.05 -16.68
C LEU A 36 -29.08 -13.52 -15.26
N LYS A 37 -30.31 -13.16 -14.88
CA LYS A 37 -30.63 -12.77 -13.50
C LYS A 37 -30.32 -13.88 -12.49
N SER A 38 -30.61 -15.14 -12.85
CA SER A 38 -30.27 -16.30 -12.01
C SER A 38 -28.77 -16.46 -11.86
N LEU A 39 -28.02 -16.34 -12.97
CA LEU A 39 -26.55 -16.39 -12.98
C LEU A 39 -25.95 -15.31 -12.09
N ILE A 40 -26.40 -14.05 -12.23
CA ILE A 40 -25.91 -12.92 -11.42
C ILE A 40 -26.19 -13.15 -9.93
N LYS A 41 -27.36 -13.69 -9.56
CA LYS A 41 -27.68 -14.02 -8.16
C LYS A 41 -26.72 -15.09 -7.62
N THR A 42 -26.47 -16.15 -8.38
CA THR A 42 -25.54 -17.21 -8.00
C THR A 42 -24.11 -16.68 -7.84
N LEU A 43 -23.68 -15.82 -8.77
CA LEU A 43 -22.36 -15.16 -8.70
C LEU A 43 -22.23 -14.27 -7.46
N ASN A 44 -23.23 -13.42 -7.17
CA ASN A 44 -23.24 -12.59 -5.96
C ASN A 44 -23.18 -13.46 -4.68
N SER A 45 -23.91 -14.57 -4.65
CA SER A 45 -23.86 -15.50 -3.50
C SER A 45 -22.47 -16.13 -3.35
N TYR A 46 -21.83 -16.51 -4.45
CA TYR A 46 -20.47 -17.04 -4.44
C TYR A 46 -19.44 -16.00 -3.95
N LEU A 47 -19.51 -14.78 -4.48
CA LEU A 47 -18.62 -13.67 -4.04
C LEU A 47 -18.80 -13.36 -2.55
N THR A 48 -20.03 -13.39 -2.06
CA THR A 48 -20.32 -13.20 -0.62
C THR A 48 -19.71 -14.33 0.21
N LEU A 49 -19.88 -15.60 -0.24
CA LEU A 49 -19.33 -16.76 0.46
C LEU A 49 -17.80 -16.73 0.54
N GLU A 50 -17.13 -16.41 -0.57
CA GLU A 50 -15.65 -16.30 -0.60
C GLU A 50 -15.16 -15.19 0.34
N ARG A 51 -15.85 -14.05 0.37
CA ARG A 51 -15.53 -12.95 1.28
C ARG A 51 -15.70 -13.36 2.75
N ASP A 52 -16.76 -14.08 3.08
CA ASP A 52 -17.00 -14.56 4.44
C ASP A 52 -15.96 -15.62 4.85
N ARG A 53 -15.48 -16.43 3.90
CA ARG A 53 -14.36 -17.34 4.14
C ARG A 53 -13.08 -16.57 4.46
N LEU A 54 -12.78 -15.53 3.68
CA LEU A 54 -11.61 -14.68 3.91
C LEU A 54 -11.72 -13.98 5.29
N LYS A 55 -12.87 -13.38 5.61
CA LYS A 55 -13.11 -12.77 6.92
C LYS A 55 -12.86 -13.75 8.08
N ARG A 56 -13.38 -14.98 7.98
CA ARG A 56 -13.15 -16.02 8.99
C ARG A 56 -11.67 -16.37 9.14
N ARG A 57 -10.93 -16.51 8.03
CA ARG A 57 -9.48 -16.78 8.08
C ARG A 57 -8.72 -15.67 8.82
N ILE A 58 -9.05 -14.41 8.52
CA ILE A 58 -8.41 -13.25 9.16
C ILE A 58 -8.81 -13.13 10.63
N MET A 59 -10.06 -13.43 10.98
CA MET A 59 -10.49 -13.47 12.37
C MET A 59 -9.69 -14.49 13.16
N VAL A 60 -9.49 -15.70 12.64
CA VAL A 60 -8.66 -16.74 13.26
C VAL A 60 -7.20 -16.28 13.41
N LEU A 61 -6.61 -15.69 12.37
CA LEU A 61 -5.26 -15.13 12.45
C LEU A 61 -5.14 -14.02 13.49
N SER A 62 -6.15 -13.16 13.60
CA SER A 62 -6.20 -12.09 14.61
C SER A 62 -6.28 -12.65 16.03
N MET A 63 -7.07 -13.70 16.25
CA MET A 63 -7.15 -14.38 17.55
C MET A 63 -5.81 -15.03 17.91
N ILE A 64 -5.22 -15.80 17.00
CA ILE A 64 -3.91 -16.45 17.21
C ILE A 64 -2.84 -15.41 17.55
N SER A 65 -2.84 -14.28 16.84
CA SER A 65 -1.84 -13.23 17.08
C SER A 65 -2.03 -12.53 18.42
N HIS A 66 -3.26 -12.27 18.83
CA HIS A 66 -3.55 -11.79 20.18
C HIS A 66 -3.07 -12.78 21.25
N ASP A 67 -3.36 -14.07 21.06
CA ASP A 67 -2.99 -15.12 22.00
C ASP A 67 -1.48 -15.41 22.06
N LEU A 68 -0.76 -15.15 20.94
CA LEU A 68 0.71 -15.19 20.90
C LEU A 68 1.36 -13.92 21.45
N GLY A 69 0.75 -12.76 21.28
CA GLY A 69 1.26 -11.49 21.80
C GLY A 69 1.34 -11.47 23.34
N THR A 70 0.36 -12.06 24.00
CA THR A 70 0.30 -12.12 25.47
C THR A 70 1.49 -12.89 26.09
N PRO A 71 1.84 -14.14 25.69
CA PRO A 71 3.01 -14.82 26.21
C PRO A 71 4.33 -14.17 25.80
N ALA A 72 4.41 -13.59 24.57
CA ALA A 72 5.60 -12.86 24.14
C ALA A 72 5.87 -11.64 25.04
N THR A 73 4.84 -10.88 25.38
CA THR A 73 4.94 -9.76 26.32
C THR A 73 5.37 -10.24 27.72
N ARG A 74 4.80 -11.36 28.22
CA ARG A 74 5.22 -11.94 29.50
C ARG A 74 6.68 -12.38 29.48
N LEU A 75 7.16 -12.97 28.38
CA LEU A 75 8.56 -13.31 28.21
C LEU A 75 9.44 -12.06 28.25
N LYS A 76 9.04 -10.96 27.61
CA LYS A 76 9.74 -9.68 27.64
C LYS A 76 9.94 -9.17 29.09
N PHE A 77 8.93 -9.24 29.94
CA PHE A 77 9.06 -8.87 31.36
C PHE A 77 9.96 -9.83 32.15
N ARG A 78 9.95 -11.15 31.83
CA ARG A 78 10.81 -12.12 32.51
C ARG A 78 12.30 -12.00 32.16
N ILE A 79 12.61 -11.50 30.98
CA ILE A 79 13.99 -11.24 30.55
C ILE A 79 14.69 -10.24 31.46
N ASP A 80 13.96 -9.32 32.08
CA ASP A 80 14.54 -8.33 33.00
C ASP A 80 15.17 -8.95 34.23
N LEU A 81 14.77 -10.19 34.58
CA LEU A 81 15.34 -10.97 35.67
C LEU A 81 16.66 -11.66 35.30
N ILE A 82 17.05 -11.68 34.01
CA ILE A 82 18.27 -12.35 33.55
C ILE A 82 19.48 -11.45 33.84
N LYS A 83 20.40 -11.93 34.67
CA LYS A 83 21.62 -11.20 35.06
C LYS A 83 22.66 -11.12 33.94
N ASN A 84 22.71 -12.13 33.07
CA ASN A 84 23.66 -12.18 31.95
C ASN A 84 23.18 -11.26 30.81
N LYS A 85 23.89 -10.14 30.60
CA LYS A 85 23.52 -9.12 29.61
C LYS A 85 23.52 -9.65 28.16
N ASP A 86 24.41 -10.58 27.80
CA ASP A 86 24.50 -11.09 26.44
C ASP A 86 23.35 -12.05 26.14
N ILE A 87 22.99 -12.90 27.10
CA ILE A 87 21.84 -13.80 26.99
C ILE A 87 20.55 -12.97 26.96
N LYS A 88 20.43 -11.97 27.86
CA LYS A 88 19.30 -11.06 27.89
C LYS A 88 19.07 -10.41 26.53
N ARG A 89 20.10 -9.80 25.93
CA ARG A 89 20.02 -9.14 24.63
C ARG A 89 19.58 -10.07 23.50
N LYS A 90 20.13 -11.29 23.45
CA LYS A 90 19.76 -12.28 22.42
C LYS A 90 18.28 -12.66 22.52
N ILE A 91 17.81 -13.02 23.72
CA ILE A 91 16.42 -13.41 23.92
C ILE A 91 15.47 -12.23 23.65
N GLU A 92 15.83 -11.01 24.04
CA GLU A 92 15.03 -9.82 23.76
C GLU A 92 14.92 -9.57 22.25
N THR A 93 16.00 -9.76 21.51
CA THR A 93 16.00 -9.68 20.04
C THR A 93 15.05 -10.72 19.45
N ASP A 94 15.15 -11.99 19.88
CA ASP A 94 14.32 -13.08 19.37
C ASP A 94 12.82 -12.83 19.64
N ILE A 95 12.47 -12.35 20.84
CA ILE A 95 11.07 -12.04 21.17
C ILE A 95 10.55 -10.85 20.38
N ASN A 96 11.34 -9.77 20.24
CA ASN A 96 10.94 -8.64 19.42
C ASN A 96 10.75 -9.05 17.95
N GLN A 97 11.57 -9.98 17.45
CA GLN A 97 11.43 -10.54 16.11
C GLN A 97 10.15 -11.37 15.97
N MET A 98 9.81 -12.20 16.97
CA MET A 98 8.54 -12.94 16.98
C MET A 98 7.32 -12.00 16.96
N ILE A 99 7.31 -10.95 17.77
CA ILE A 99 6.23 -9.95 17.79
C ILE A 99 6.09 -9.30 16.42
N LYS A 100 7.18 -8.85 15.80
CA LYS A 100 7.17 -8.27 14.46
C LYS A 100 6.66 -9.24 13.40
N MET A 101 6.96 -10.54 13.51
CA MET A 101 6.43 -11.56 12.60
C MET A 101 4.90 -11.67 12.71
N ILE A 102 4.39 -11.74 13.95
CA ILE A 102 2.96 -11.83 14.23
C ILE A 102 2.24 -10.60 13.64
N ASP A 103 2.75 -9.40 13.89
CA ASP A 103 2.18 -8.15 13.38
C ASP A 103 2.20 -8.09 11.84
N SER A 104 3.27 -8.59 11.22
CA SER A 104 3.41 -8.63 9.76
C SER A 104 2.36 -9.54 9.11
N VAL A 105 2.11 -10.73 9.69
CA VAL A 105 1.08 -11.65 9.20
C VAL A 105 -0.31 -11.06 9.37
N LEU A 106 -0.59 -10.40 10.50
CA LEU A 106 -1.85 -9.71 10.73
C LEU A 106 -2.08 -8.56 9.76
N ASN A 107 -1.05 -7.76 9.53
CA ASN A 107 -1.13 -6.62 8.61
C ASN A 107 -1.38 -7.09 7.18
N TYR A 108 -0.74 -8.19 6.75
CA TYR A 108 -1.02 -8.82 5.47
C TYR A 108 -2.48 -9.30 5.40
N ALA A 109 -2.93 -10.06 6.40
CA ALA A 109 -4.29 -10.56 6.44
C ALA A 109 -5.35 -9.43 6.41
N ARG A 110 -5.12 -8.34 7.13
CA ARG A 110 -6.01 -7.17 7.13
C ARG A 110 -6.02 -6.42 5.79
N SER A 111 -4.88 -6.36 5.09
CA SER A 111 -4.82 -5.72 3.77
C SER A 111 -5.70 -6.44 2.73
N GLU A 112 -5.84 -7.76 2.84
CA GLU A 112 -6.70 -8.57 1.96
C GLU A 112 -8.21 -8.26 2.16
N LEU A 113 -8.65 -7.91 3.36
CA LEU A 113 -10.08 -7.70 3.65
C LEU A 113 -10.70 -6.44 3.09
N ASN A 114 -9.89 -5.43 2.85
CA ASN A 114 -10.35 -4.14 2.31
C ASN A 114 -11.59 -3.57 3.04
N THR A 115 -11.57 -3.58 4.38
CA THR A 115 -12.72 -3.19 5.23
C THR A 115 -12.74 -1.71 5.59
N GLU A 116 -11.67 -0.98 5.33
CA GLU A 116 -11.57 0.44 5.60
C GLU A 116 -12.36 1.25 4.56
N GLU A 117 -13.12 2.24 5.00
CA GLU A 117 -13.87 3.12 4.12
C GLU A 117 -12.95 4.09 3.38
N GLU A 118 -13.25 4.32 2.11
CA GLU A 118 -12.55 5.33 1.32
C GLU A 118 -12.97 6.72 1.77
N SER A 119 -11.99 7.62 1.90
CA SER A 119 -12.22 9.02 2.21
C SER A 119 -11.34 9.92 1.34
N ARG A 120 -11.77 11.16 1.19
CA ARG A 120 -11.02 12.16 0.44
C ARG A 120 -9.91 12.72 1.34
N ILE A 121 -8.65 12.41 1.01
CA ILE A 121 -7.49 12.79 1.79
C ILE A 121 -6.48 13.60 0.99
N SER A 122 -5.72 14.42 1.68
CA SER A 122 -4.53 15.08 1.14
C SER A 122 -3.32 14.14 1.26
N LEU A 123 -2.88 13.61 0.13
CA LEU A 123 -1.69 12.74 0.09
C LEU A 123 -0.42 13.50 0.49
N THR A 124 -0.36 14.79 0.14
CA THR A 124 0.74 15.68 0.54
C THR A 124 0.85 15.77 2.07
N ASP A 125 -0.28 16.03 2.75
CA ASP A 125 -0.30 16.18 4.20
C ASP A 125 0.00 14.84 4.90
N LEU A 126 -0.51 13.71 4.34
CA LEU A 126 -0.23 12.36 4.85
C LEU A 126 1.27 12.04 4.78
N LEU A 127 1.91 12.28 3.62
CA LEU A 127 3.35 12.03 3.46
C LEU A 127 4.18 12.90 4.40
N SER A 128 3.81 14.18 4.55
CA SER A 128 4.50 15.09 5.46
C SER A 128 4.40 14.63 6.92
N ALA A 129 3.22 14.16 7.35
CA ALA A 129 3.03 13.64 8.70
C ALA A 129 3.88 12.38 8.95
N ILE A 130 3.85 11.42 8.02
CA ILE A 130 4.64 10.19 8.13
C ILE A 130 6.14 10.52 8.21
N VAL A 131 6.65 11.37 7.32
CA VAL A 131 8.08 11.71 7.32
C VAL A 131 8.47 12.41 8.63
N SER A 132 7.65 13.35 9.13
CA SER A 132 7.90 14.01 10.42
C SER A 132 7.99 13.01 11.58
N ASP A 133 7.14 12.00 11.62
CA ASP A 133 7.17 10.95 12.64
C ASP A 133 8.49 10.13 12.61
N TYR A 134 9.06 9.92 11.43
CA TYR A 134 10.35 9.24 11.29
C TYR A 134 11.53 10.15 11.62
N GLU A 135 11.48 11.43 11.25
CA GLU A 135 12.48 12.45 11.60
C GLU A 135 12.55 12.64 13.12
N ASP A 136 11.41 12.69 13.80
CA ASP A 136 11.34 12.79 15.27
C ASP A 136 11.97 11.58 15.98
N GLN A 137 11.99 10.43 15.33
CA GLN A 137 12.69 9.22 15.80
C GLN A 137 14.19 9.24 15.45
N GLY A 138 14.70 10.28 14.79
CA GLY A 138 16.08 10.40 14.35
C GLY A 138 16.47 9.47 13.20
N LYS A 139 15.48 8.99 12.42
CA LYS A 139 15.71 8.10 11.27
C LYS A 139 16.03 8.94 10.02
N PRO A 140 16.91 8.46 9.13
CA PRO A 140 17.30 9.18 7.91
C PRO A 140 16.21 9.03 6.82
N VAL A 141 15.11 9.74 7.02
CA VAL A 141 13.98 9.86 6.09
C VAL A 141 13.85 11.32 5.70
N ALA A 142 13.66 11.58 4.41
CA ALA A 142 13.51 12.95 3.92
C ALA A 142 12.36 13.01 2.91
N LEU A 143 11.74 14.18 2.82
CA LEU A 143 10.73 14.49 1.84
C LEU A 143 11.29 15.47 0.81
N SER A 144 11.41 15.03 -0.45
CA SER A 144 11.78 15.89 -1.58
C SER A 144 10.59 16.73 -2.05
N GLU A 145 10.86 17.66 -2.94
CA GLU A 145 9.84 18.53 -3.52
C GLU A 145 8.71 17.77 -4.21
N PHE A 146 7.50 18.32 -4.11
CA PHE A 146 6.32 17.82 -4.78
C PHE A 146 6.25 18.36 -6.22
N GLU A 147 6.29 17.47 -7.21
CA GLU A 147 6.05 17.85 -8.61
C GLU A 147 4.59 17.57 -8.98
N THR A 148 3.80 18.61 -9.13
CA THR A 148 2.48 18.52 -9.75
C THR A 148 2.57 19.11 -11.15
N GLN A 149 2.20 18.30 -12.17
CA GLN A 149 1.92 18.87 -13.49
C GLN A 149 0.67 19.74 -13.33
N SER A 150 0.87 21.06 -13.35
CA SER A 150 -0.23 22.00 -13.47
C SER A 150 -0.92 21.72 -14.81
N VAL A 151 -2.17 21.21 -14.76
CA VAL A 151 -3.05 21.29 -15.92
C VAL A 151 -3.25 22.77 -16.15
N GLU A 152 -2.63 23.33 -17.20
CA GLU A 152 -2.98 24.66 -17.68
C GLU A 152 -4.47 24.64 -18.00
N VAL A 153 -5.27 25.15 -17.08
CA VAL A 153 -6.63 25.57 -17.39
C VAL A 153 -6.43 26.73 -18.35
N LYS A 154 -6.66 26.49 -19.63
CA LYS A 154 -6.77 27.56 -20.65
C LYS A 154 -7.92 28.46 -20.23
N ASN A 155 -7.64 29.39 -19.34
CA ASN A 155 -8.57 30.43 -19.01
C ASN A 155 -8.60 31.45 -20.17
N SER A 156 -9.74 31.48 -20.84
CA SER A 156 -10.38 32.63 -21.42
C SER A 156 -9.57 33.53 -22.33
N LEU A 157 -10.08 33.65 -23.53
CA LEU A 157 -9.70 34.50 -24.67
C LEU A 157 -9.64 36.02 -24.40
N PHE A 158 -9.59 36.50 -23.17
CA PHE A 158 -9.53 37.93 -22.84
C PHE A 158 -8.54 38.23 -21.74
N SER A 159 -7.26 38.21 -22.04
CA SER A 159 -6.28 39.01 -21.29
C SER A 159 -4.94 39.05 -22.04
N GLY A 160 -4.78 40.03 -22.86
CA GLY A 160 -3.47 40.43 -23.38
C GLY A 160 -2.62 41.01 -22.25
N LYS A 161 -1.59 40.31 -21.90
CA LYS A 161 -0.26 40.81 -21.48
C LYS A 161 0.57 39.65 -20.93
N LYS A 162 1.56 39.24 -21.69
CA LYS A 162 2.68 38.46 -21.20
C LYS A 162 3.33 39.21 -20.02
N ARG A 163 3.16 38.71 -18.81
CA ARG A 163 4.09 38.95 -17.70
C ARG A 163 4.72 37.63 -17.33
N SER A 164 5.96 37.47 -17.74
CA SER A 164 6.86 36.51 -17.17
C SER A 164 7.04 36.88 -15.69
N VAL A 165 6.36 36.19 -14.80
CA VAL A 165 6.63 36.26 -13.38
C VAL A 165 7.30 34.94 -13.02
N SER A 166 8.63 34.97 -13.10
CA SER A 166 9.48 34.10 -12.31
C SER A 166 9.26 34.50 -10.86
N ASN A 167 8.34 33.86 -10.17
CA ASN A 167 8.23 33.97 -8.71
C ASN A 167 8.21 32.58 -8.12
N LEU A 168 9.33 32.29 -7.47
CA LEU A 168 9.47 31.38 -6.36
C LEU A 168 8.36 31.63 -5.31
N ASN A 169 7.26 30.96 -5.49
CA ASN A 169 6.36 30.58 -4.42
C ASN A 169 5.95 29.16 -4.77
N SER A 170 6.64 28.19 -4.18
CA SER A 170 6.20 26.79 -4.15
C SER A 170 4.84 26.77 -3.43
N LYS A 171 3.77 27.04 -4.18
CA LYS A 171 2.43 26.67 -3.76
C LYS A 171 2.50 25.17 -3.56
N ILE A 172 2.55 24.73 -2.30
CA ILE A 172 2.38 23.33 -1.96
C ILE A 172 1.03 22.93 -2.55
N THR A 173 1.06 22.36 -3.75
CA THR A 173 -0.16 21.96 -4.45
C THR A 173 -0.63 20.68 -3.80
N ARG A 174 -1.70 20.77 -3.00
CA ARG A 174 -2.28 19.59 -2.34
C ARG A 174 -2.73 18.57 -3.37
N VAL A 175 -2.18 17.39 -3.29
CA VAL A 175 -2.61 16.23 -4.08
C VAL A 175 -3.71 15.52 -3.32
N ILE A 176 -4.94 15.68 -3.80
CA ILE A 176 -6.11 15.02 -3.20
C ILE A 176 -6.38 13.71 -3.92
N VAL A 177 -6.64 12.66 -3.15
CA VAL A 177 -7.01 11.33 -3.64
C VAL A 177 -8.20 10.79 -2.84
N ASN A 178 -8.97 9.89 -3.44
CA ASN A 178 -9.98 9.12 -2.73
C ASN A 178 -9.35 7.77 -2.34
N ALA A 179 -8.99 7.61 -1.09
CA ALA A 179 -8.22 6.46 -0.63
C ALA A 179 -8.59 6.04 0.79
N ARG A 180 -8.07 4.90 1.23
CA ARG A 180 -8.16 4.38 2.60
C ARG A 180 -6.95 4.86 3.38
N PRO A 181 -7.11 5.82 4.32
CA PRO A 181 -5.99 6.51 4.97
C PRO A 181 -5.02 5.56 5.69
N LEU A 182 -5.55 4.66 6.53
CA LEU A 182 -4.72 3.75 7.33
C LEU A 182 -4.02 2.69 6.47
N SER A 183 -4.70 2.19 5.42
CA SER A 183 -4.10 1.25 4.48
C SER A 183 -2.97 1.93 3.70
N LEU A 184 -3.19 3.15 3.24
CA LEU A 184 -2.20 3.91 2.49
C LEU A 184 -1.00 4.29 3.36
N GLN A 185 -1.22 4.76 4.59
CA GLN A 185 -0.17 5.02 5.57
C GLN A 185 0.69 3.77 5.78
N ARG A 186 0.07 2.61 6.02
CA ARG A 186 0.77 1.34 6.20
C ARG A 186 1.61 0.94 4.99
N ALA A 187 1.10 1.16 3.77
CA ALA A 187 1.86 0.88 2.55
C ALA A 187 3.11 1.76 2.45
N ILE A 188 2.98 3.05 2.74
CA ILE A 188 4.10 4.01 2.73
C ILE A 188 5.13 3.66 3.80
N GLU A 189 4.69 3.39 5.04
CA GLU A 189 5.57 2.96 6.13
C GLU A 189 6.34 1.67 5.79
N ASN A 190 5.70 0.68 5.14
CA ASN A 190 6.38 -0.52 4.67
C ASN A 190 7.46 -0.22 3.62
N LEU A 191 7.24 0.75 2.72
CA LEU A 191 8.26 1.17 1.75
C LEU A 191 9.42 1.87 2.46
N ILE A 192 9.14 2.79 3.40
CA ILE A 192 10.16 3.49 4.17
C ILE A 192 10.99 2.49 4.99
N ASP A 193 10.33 1.60 5.73
CA ASP A 193 11.02 0.61 6.56
C ASP A 193 11.90 -0.33 5.73
N ASN A 194 11.47 -0.70 4.52
CA ASN A 194 12.31 -1.47 3.59
C ASN A 194 13.53 -0.65 3.13
N SER A 195 13.35 0.61 2.76
CA SER A 195 14.43 1.50 2.36
C SER A 195 15.45 1.73 3.48
N LEU A 196 15.00 1.96 4.71
CA LEU A 196 15.88 2.08 5.88
C LEU A 196 16.63 0.78 6.19
N LYS A 197 15.96 -0.35 5.98
CA LYS A 197 16.49 -1.66 6.31
C LYS A 197 17.55 -2.16 5.33
N TYR A 198 17.37 -1.89 4.05
CA TYR A 198 18.22 -2.39 2.96
C TYR A 198 19.07 -1.28 2.31
N GLY A 199 18.62 -0.03 2.37
CA GLY A 199 19.21 1.11 1.69
C GLY A 199 19.73 2.23 2.57
N ARG A 200 19.69 2.10 3.90
CA ARG A 200 20.22 3.06 4.89
C ARG A 200 19.44 4.39 5.01
N SER A 201 18.81 4.88 3.97
CA SER A 201 18.02 6.11 3.95
C SER A 201 16.74 5.91 3.13
N ALA A 202 15.76 6.78 3.31
CA ALA A 202 14.55 6.82 2.49
C ALA A 202 14.26 8.26 2.07
N ASN A 203 14.25 8.51 0.76
CA ASN A 203 13.88 9.80 0.20
C ASN A 203 12.55 9.69 -0.52
N LEU A 204 11.53 10.38 0.01
CA LEU A 204 10.18 10.37 -0.53
C LEU A 204 9.98 11.52 -1.50
N SER A 205 9.24 11.26 -2.58
CA SER A 205 8.73 12.32 -3.46
C SER A 205 7.35 11.95 -3.99
N LEU A 206 6.59 12.96 -4.41
CA LEU A 206 5.22 12.81 -4.89
C LEU A 206 5.07 13.51 -6.23
N ARG A 207 4.53 12.79 -7.21
CA ARG A 207 4.06 13.35 -8.48
C ARG A 207 2.59 13.02 -8.68
N ALA A 208 1.87 13.88 -9.37
CA ALA A 208 0.49 13.62 -9.72
C ALA A 208 0.15 14.17 -11.10
N ASP A 209 -0.62 13.40 -11.85
CA ASP A 209 -1.30 13.83 -13.05
C ASP A 209 -2.83 13.95 -12.80
N SER A 210 -3.63 14.08 -13.85
CA SER A 210 -5.09 14.20 -13.74
C SER A 210 -5.77 12.92 -13.24
N LYS A 211 -5.17 11.75 -13.42
CA LYS A 211 -5.78 10.43 -13.13
C LYS A 211 -5.11 9.69 -11.98
N PHE A 212 -3.80 9.86 -11.82
CA PHE A 212 -2.99 9.08 -10.89
C PHE A 212 -2.11 9.95 -10.02
N ALA A 213 -1.79 9.44 -8.84
CA ALA A 213 -0.71 9.91 -7.99
C ALA A 213 0.38 8.85 -7.91
N TYR A 214 1.64 9.28 -7.86
CA TYR A 214 2.83 8.44 -7.82
C TYR A 214 3.64 8.81 -6.59
N ILE A 215 3.74 7.89 -5.66
CA ILE A 215 4.57 8.01 -4.47
C ILE A 215 5.88 7.29 -4.79
N TYR A 216 6.98 8.01 -4.70
CA TYR A 216 8.32 7.47 -4.89
C TYR A 216 8.99 7.36 -3.54
N VAL A 217 9.64 6.24 -3.31
CA VAL A 217 10.53 6.02 -2.16
C VAL A 217 11.85 5.51 -2.71
N GLU A 218 12.88 6.33 -2.62
CA GLU A 218 14.22 6.04 -3.12
C GLU A 218 15.15 5.77 -1.96
N ASP A 219 15.97 4.74 -2.07
CA ASP A 219 16.98 4.36 -1.09
C ASP A 219 18.42 4.48 -1.65
N GLU A 220 19.40 4.39 -0.77
CA GLU A 220 20.85 4.37 -1.09
C GLU A 220 21.43 2.97 -0.87
N GLY A 221 20.71 1.95 -1.30
CA GLY A 221 21.10 0.56 -1.14
C GLY A 221 21.87 -0.02 -2.32
N VAL A 222 21.87 -1.34 -2.41
CA VAL A 222 22.45 -2.07 -3.53
C VAL A 222 21.43 -2.15 -4.66
N SER A 223 21.80 -1.67 -5.84
CA SER A 223 21.00 -1.84 -7.05
C SER A 223 20.74 -3.32 -7.34
N MET A 224 19.51 -3.65 -7.70
CA MET A 224 19.10 -5.01 -8.08
C MET A 224 18.49 -4.99 -9.47
N SER A 225 18.52 -6.12 -10.18
CA SER A 225 17.85 -6.22 -11.47
C SER A 225 16.31 -6.22 -11.28
N GLU A 226 15.57 -5.79 -12.30
CA GLU A 226 14.11 -5.76 -12.26
C GLU A 226 13.50 -7.14 -12.02
N GLU A 227 14.15 -8.20 -12.54
CA GLU A 227 13.69 -9.58 -12.33
C GLU A 227 13.73 -9.94 -10.85
N VAL A 228 14.83 -9.62 -10.15
CA VAL A 228 14.98 -9.86 -8.71
C VAL A 228 13.96 -9.04 -7.91
N LEU A 229 13.77 -7.77 -8.27
CA LEU A 229 12.78 -6.91 -7.60
C LEU A 229 11.35 -7.40 -7.78
N ASN A 230 10.98 -7.89 -8.97
CA ASN A 230 9.68 -8.48 -9.23
C ASN A 230 9.46 -9.80 -8.48
N GLU A 231 10.51 -10.57 -8.21
CA GLU A 231 10.40 -11.74 -7.34
C GLU A 231 10.13 -11.39 -5.87
N LEU A 232 10.66 -10.27 -5.38
CA LEU A 232 10.49 -9.82 -3.99
C LEU A 232 9.05 -9.36 -3.65
N ILE A 233 8.23 -9.09 -4.66
CA ILE A 233 6.80 -8.78 -4.50
C ILE A 233 6.00 -10.03 -4.08
N THR A 234 6.49 -11.24 -4.40
CA THR A 234 5.81 -12.50 -4.08
C THR A 234 5.83 -12.73 -2.55
N PRO A 235 4.68 -13.13 -1.94
CA PRO A 235 4.61 -13.38 -0.50
C PRO A 235 5.68 -14.36 -0.03
N PHE A 236 6.28 -14.08 1.14
CA PHE A 236 7.32 -14.89 1.80
C PHE A 236 8.63 -15.04 1.03
N LYS A 237 8.78 -14.42 -0.15
CA LYS A 237 10.07 -14.36 -0.83
C LYS A 237 10.97 -13.29 -0.22
N ARG A 238 12.26 -13.62 -0.13
CA ARG A 238 13.30 -12.75 0.41
C ARG A 238 14.51 -12.80 -0.52
N GLY A 239 15.17 -11.66 -0.74
CA GLY A 239 16.39 -11.61 -1.52
C GLY A 239 17.54 -12.40 -0.89
N GLN A 240 18.54 -12.76 -1.67
CA GLN A 240 19.70 -13.56 -1.22
C GLN A 240 20.47 -12.92 -0.04
N ASN A 241 20.45 -11.59 0.08
CA ASN A 241 21.09 -10.85 1.17
C ASN A 241 20.23 -10.73 2.43
N ALA A 242 19.01 -11.27 2.43
CA ALA A 242 18.03 -11.11 3.50
C ALA A 242 18.23 -12.10 4.65
N SER A 243 19.16 -13.04 4.56
CA SER A 243 19.48 -13.98 5.66
C SER A 243 20.05 -13.28 6.91
N LEU A 244 20.63 -12.08 6.74
CA LEU A 244 21.22 -11.27 7.81
C LEU A 244 20.29 -10.18 8.35
N VAL A 245 19.09 -10.00 7.75
CA VAL A 245 18.20 -8.88 8.05
C VAL A 245 16.81 -9.40 8.42
N ASP A 246 16.27 -8.97 9.57
CA ASP A 246 14.97 -9.41 10.11
C ASP A 246 13.78 -9.07 9.21
N GLY A 247 12.83 -10.02 9.06
CA GLY A 247 11.55 -9.80 8.40
C GLY A 247 10.94 -11.04 7.78
N VAL A 248 9.61 -11.04 7.62
CA VAL A 248 8.81 -12.18 7.13
C VAL A 248 8.69 -12.22 5.61
N GLY A 249 9.07 -11.13 4.90
CA GLY A 249 8.91 -11.03 3.44
C GLY A 249 7.47 -10.70 3.01
N LEU A 250 6.68 -10.06 3.88
CA LEU A 250 5.28 -9.69 3.59
C LEU A 250 5.11 -8.19 3.31
N GLY A 251 6.09 -7.33 3.64
CA GLY A 251 5.96 -5.87 3.54
C GLY A 251 5.62 -5.41 2.11
N LEU A 252 6.38 -5.86 1.11
CA LEU A 252 6.14 -5.49 -0.30
C LEU A 252 4.83 -6.08 -0.84
N THR A 253 4.45 -7.28 -0.40
CA THR A 253 3.15 -7.87 -0.76
C THR A 253 1.98 -7.02 -0.24
N VAL A 254 2.06 -6.52 1.01
CA VAL A 254 1.08 -5.57 1.56
C VAL A 254 0.99 -4.31 0.70
N VAL A 255 2.13 -3.73 0.30
CA VAL A 255 2.16 -2.55 -0.57
C VAL A 255 1.51 -2.83 -1.91
N THR A 256 1.83 -3.96 -2.54
CA THR A 256 1.25 -4.38 -3.83
C THR A 256 -0.26 -4.52 -3.73
N THR A 257 -0.76 -5.27 -2.73
CA THR A 257 -2.20 -5.45 -2.49
C THR A 257 -2.91 -4.11 -2.30
N ILE A 258 -2.34 -3.20 -1.50
CA ILE A 258 -2.93 -1.88 -1.26
C ILE A 258 -2.91 -1.02 -2.53
N ALA A 259 -1.82 -1.02 -3.29
CA ALA A 259 -1.72 -0.27 -4.54
C ALA A 259 -2.76 -0.75 -5.58
N GLU A 260 -2.94 -2.06 -5.74
CA GLU A 260 -3.95 -2.67 -6.60
C GLU A 260 -5.37 -2.31 -6.16
N GLN A 261 -5.67 -2.37 -4.87
CA GLN A 261 -6.96 -1.98 -4.30
C GLN A 261 -7.27 -0.48 -4.48
N GLN A 262 -6.24 0.36 -4.65
CA GLN A 262 -6.35 1.78 -4.99
C GLN A 262 -6.30 2.04 -6.51
N GLY A 263 -6.55 1.02 -7.33
CA GLY A 263 -6.60 1.14 -8.79
C GLY A 263 -5.24 1.44 -9.44
N GLY A 264 -4.15 1.07 -8.79
CA GLY A 264 -2.79 1.31 -9.26
C GLY A 264 -1.90 0.07 -9.25
N LYS A 265 -0.61 0.25 -9.01
CA LYS A 265 0.38 -0.84 -8.92
C LYS A 265 1.65 -0.38 -8.21
N LEU A 266 2.41 -1.34 -7.69
CA LEU A 266 3.79 -1.16 -7.26
C LEU A 266 4.74 -1.53 -8.41
N SER A 267 5.78 -0.73 -8.61
CA SER A 267 6.88 -1.03 -9.54
C SER A 267 8.20 -0.50 -8.97
N PHE A 268 9.31 -0.94 -9.55
CA PHE A 268 10.64 -0.56 -9.10
C PHE A 268 11.47 -0.10 -10.28
N GLU A 269 12.38 0.83 -10.01
CA GLU A 269 13.43 1.27 -10.91
C GLU A 269 14.78 1.17 -10.20
N SER A 270 15.78 0.66 -10.90
CA SER A 270 17.17 0.67 -10.41
C SER A 270 17.77 2.04 -10.66
N THR A 271 18.32 2.67 -9.61
CA THR A 271 19.02 3.94 -9.70
C THR A 271 20.54 3.73 -9.63
N LYS A 272 21.32 4.79 -9.85
CA LYS A 272 22.79 4.70 -9.74
C LYS A 272 23.24 4.34 -8.32
N ASN A 273 22.47 4.72 -7.32
CA ASN A 273 22.86 4.64 -5.91
C ASN A 273 21.94 3.73 -5.07
N GLY A 274 20.96 3.04 -5.70
CA GLY A 274 20.03 2.20 -4.96
C GLY A 274 18.80 1.80 -5.76
N ILE A 275 17.66 1.72 -5.11
CA ILE A 275 16.37 1.31 -5.66
C ILE A 275 15.35 2.41 -5.43
N LYS A 276 14.51 2.65 -6.43
CA LYS A 276 13.35 3.52 -6.35
C LYS A 276 12.08 2.68 -6.44
N ALA A 277 11.34 2.60 -5.36
CA ALA A 277 9.98 2.03 -5.36
C ALA A 277 8.98 3.10 -5.81
N ILE A 278 8.07 2.71 -6.69
CA ILE A 278 7.04 3.58 -7.28
C ILE A 278 5.68 2.97 -6.99
N MET A 279 4.96 3.57 -6.05
CA MET A 279 3.58 3.22 -5.77
C MET A 279 2.65 4.15 -6.53
N LYS A 280 2.00 3.63 -7.57
CA LYS A 280 0.97 4.32 -8.34
C LYS A 280 -0.40 4.05 -7.72
N ILE A 281 -1.24 5.08 -7.56
CA ILE A 281 -2.63 4.96 -7.09
C ILE A 281 -3.57 5.82 -7.93
N SER A 282 -4.84 5.43 -8.01
CA SER A 282 -5.87 6.26 -8.66
C SER A 282 -6.21 7.48 -7.80
N ARG A 283 -6.56 8.59 -8.44
CA ARG A 283 -7.03 9.80 -7.73
C ARG A 283 -8.54 9.85 -7.54
N HIS A 284 -9.30 8.99 -8.26
CA HIS A 284 -10.76 8.99 -8.33
C HIS A 284 -11.33 7.65 -7.91
#